data_c44d0b1cdfa9506f6816fb05335d2596
#
_entry.id   c44d0b1cdfa9506f6816fb05335d2596
#
_cell.length_a   1.000
_cell.length_b   1.000
_cell.length_c   1.000
_cell.angle_alpha   90.00
_cell.angle_beta   90.00
_cell.angle_gamma   90.00
#
_symmetry.space_group_name_H-M   'P 1'
#
loop_
_entity.id
_entity.type
_entity.pdbx_description
1 polymer ?
#
loop_
_entity_poly.entity_id
_entity_poly.type
_entity_poly.pdbx_seq_one_letter_code
_entity_poly.pdbx_strand_id
1 'polypeptide(L)'
;QGVVHRTIGNCSKGYKQRIGLAAAMIHDPKILILDEPVTGLDPNQIVEIRSLIKKLGREKLVLMSSHILQEIQATVDRIIIIDKGKIVADGTSEELISSAQGVKQLHLEIKNAEEDSIQDMKATIPQVNIKSIKKDENRFNINLEYKSSTDPREDIFNHAVSQSWVITEMRVSEKNLEDIFRNLTNTSDEGVPNE
;
A
#
# COMPACT_ATOMS: atom_id res chain seq x y z
N GLN A 1 -37.19 -2.15 4.37
CA GLN A 1 -38.39 -2.88 4.88
C GLN A 1 -38.54 -4.29 4.27
N GLY A 2 -37.98 -4.63 3.11
CA GLY A 2 -38.23 -5.91 2.41
C GLY A 2 -37.51 -7.16 2.94
N VAL A 3 -36.71 -7.11 4.02
CA VAL A 3 -35.91 -8.23 4.51
C VAL A 3 -36.24 -8.67 5.94
N VAL A 4 -37.12 -7.97 6.63
CA VAL A 4 -37.44 -8.18 8.06
C VAL A 4 -38.00 -9.59 8.36
N HIS A 5 -38.64 -10.22 7.38
CA HIS A 5 -39.24 -11.56 7.53
C HIS A 5 -38.31 -12.66 6.97
N ARG A 6 -37.12 -12.35 6.50
CA ARG A 6 -36.16 -13.35 5.99
C ARG A 6 -35.32 -13.90 7.13
N THR A 7 -35.03 -15.18 7.10
CA THR A 7 -34.01 -15.76 7.98
C THR A 7 -32.64 -15.19 7.62
N ILE A 8 -31.79 -14.98 8.62
CA ILE A 8 -30.42 -14.42 8.42
C ILE A 8 -29.63 -15.23 7.38
N GLY A 9 -29.81 -16.56 7.36
CA GLY A 9 -29.20 -17.45 6.37
C GLY A 9 -29.47 -17.05 4.91
N ASN A 10 -30.70 -16.55 4.64
CA ASN A 10 -31.17 -16.16 3.31
C ASN A 10 -30.96 -14.69 2.98
N CYS A 11 -30.26 -13.95 3.83
CA CYS A 11 -29.84 -12.56 3.57
C CYS A 11 -28.57 -12.50 2.72
N SER A 12 -28.42 -11.41 1.95
CA SER A 12 -27.16 -11.12 1.26
C SER A 12 -26.00 -10.93 2.28
N LYS A 13 -24.76 -11.08 1.82
CA LYS A 13 -23.58 -10.92 2.67
C LYS A 13 -23.57 -9.54 3.36
N GLY A 14 -23.93 -8.48 2.65
CA GLY A 14 -24.02 -7.13 3.21
C GLY A 14 -25.07 -6.99 4.30
N TYR A 15 -26.22 -7.65 4.16
CA TYR A 15 -27.21 -7.68 5.25
C TYR A 15 -26.69 -8.47 6.45
N LYS A 16 -26.01 -9.60 6.24
CA LYS A 16 -25.41 -10.38 7.34
C LYS A 16 -24.37 -9.57 8.11
N GLN A 17 -23.52 -8.83 7.42
CA GLN A 17 -22.52 -7.93 8.05
C GLN A 17 -23.21 -6.84 8.89
N ARG A 18 -24.23 -6.17 8.36
CA ARG A 18 -24.98 -5.15 9.11
C ARG A 18 -25.70 -5.73 10.33
N ILE A 19 -26.27 -6.93 10.21
CA ILE A 19 -26.91 -7.62 11.33
C ILE A 19 -25.87 -7.98 12.40
N GLY A 20 -24.70 -8.50 12.00
CA GLY A 20 -23.60 -8.80 12.92
C GLY A 20 -23.11 -7.55 13.65
N LEU A 21 -22.90 -6.44 12.92
CA LEU A 21 -22.52 -5.17 13.51
C LEU A 21 -23.59 -4.65 14.49
N ALA A 22 -24.87 -4.70 14.10
CA ALA A 22 -25.97 -4.30 14.96
C ALA A 22 -26.02 -5.17 16.24
N ALA A 23 -25.85 -6.49 16.12
CA ALA A 23 -25.80 -7.40 17.27
C ALA A 23 -24.62 -7.08 18.22
N ALA A 24 -23.44 -6.78 17.67
CA ALA A 24 -22.27 -6.37 18.46
C ALA A 24 -22.47 -5.03 19.20
N MET A 25 -23.39 -4.20 18.76
CA MET A 25 -23.68 -2.87 19.33
C MET A 25 -24.83 -2.84 20.32
N ILE A 26 -25.68 -3.89 20.41
CA ILE A 26 -26.89 -3.91 21.25
C ILE A 26 -26.60 -3.55 22.72
N HIS A 27 -25.46 -4.01 23.24
CA HIS A 27 -25.08 -3.81 24.64
C HIS A 27 -24.22 -2.56 24.87
N ASP A 28 -24.14 -1.67 23.88
CA ASP A 28 -23.38 -0.41 23.90
C ASP A 28 -21.93 -0.54 24.40
N PRO A 29 -21.09 -1.35 23.76
CA PRO A 29 -19.72 -1.59 24.20
C PRO A 29 -18.87 -0.34 24.05
N LYS A 30 -17.88 -0.15 24.96
CA LYS A 30 -16.85 0.89 24.82
C LYS A 30 -15.79 0.55 23.77
N ILE A 31 -15.56 -0.73 23.56
CA ILE A 31 -14.60 -1.29 22.58
C ILE A 31 -15.34 -2.20 21.62
N LEU A 32 -15.19 -1.95 20.33
CA LEU A 32 -15.77 -2.75 19.27
C LEU A 32 -14.65 -3.39 18.44
N ILE A 33 -14.65 -4.71 18.35
CA ILE A 33 -13.66 -5.46 17.56
C ILE A 33 -14.37 -6.03 16.33
N LEU A 34 -13.88 -5.68 15.14
CA LEU A 34 -14.44 -6.06 13.86
C LEU A 34 -13.37 -6.82 13.04
N ASP A 35 -13.68 -8.06 12.71
CA ASP A 35 -12.83 -8.88 11.85
C ASP A 35 -13.33 -8.80 10.41
N GLU A 36 -12.48 -8.26 9.51
CA GLU A 36 -12.75 -8.12 8.07
C GLU A 36 -14.15 -7.54 7.75
N PRO A 37 -14.58 -6.40 8.33
CA PRO A 37 -15.97 -5.94 8.29
C PRO A 37 -16.48 -5.59 6.89
N VAL A 38 -15.59 -5.36 5.90
CA VAL A 38 -15.96 -4.98 4.54
C VAL A 38 -15.73 -6.07 3.50
N THR A 39 -15.17 -7.21 3.90
CA THR A 39 -14.80 -8.29 2.97
C THR A 39 -16.02 -8.88 2.25
N GLY A 40 -15.95 -8.90 0.91
CA GLY A 40 -16.97 -9.49 0.02
C GLY A 40 -18.26 -8.69 -0.05
N LEU A 41 -18.22 -7.41 0.25
CA LEU A 41 -19.28 -6.44 -0.01
C LEU A 41 -19.08 -5.80 -1.40
N ASP A 42 -20.16 -5.29 -1.98
CA ASP A 42 -20.06 -4.45 -3.17
C ASP A 42 -19.54 -3.04 -2.81
N PRO A 43 -19.01 -2.28 -3.79
CA PRO A 43 -18.41 -0.97 -3.53
C PRO A 43 -19.32 0.02 -2.79
N ASN A 44 -20.62 0.03 -3.06
CA ASN A 44 -21.55 0.93 -2.39
C ASN A 44 -21.74 0.53 -0.92
N GLN A 45 -21.85 -0.76 -0.64
CA GLN A 45 -21.94 -1.28 0.72
C GLN A 45 -20.67 -1.03 1.54
N ILE A 46 -19.49 -1.12 0.91
CA ILE A 46 -18.21 -0.78 1.54
C ILE A 46 -18.25 0.67 2.03
N VAL A 47 -18.65 1.62 1.18
CA VAL A 47 -18.74 3.05 1.55
C VAL A 47 -19.67 3.26 2.75
N GLU A 48 -20.84 2.59 2.76
CA GLU A 48 -21.79 2.73 3.86
C GLU A 48 -21.25 2.16 5.19
N ILE A 49 -20.64 0.97 5.16
CA ILE A 49 -20.05 0.35 6.37
C ILE A 49 -18.88 1.20 6.89
N ARG A 50 -18.00 1.70 6.02
CA ARG A 50 -16.92 2.61 6.39
C ARG A 50 -17.42 3.89 7.07
N SER A 51 -18.43 4.51 6.50
CA SER A 51 -19.06 5.69 7.10
C SER A 51 -19.61 5.39 8.50
N LEU A 52 -20.22 4.22 8.68
CA LEU A 52 -20.72 3.77 9.98
C LEU A 52 -19.57 3.52 10.96
N ILE A 53 -18.51 2.82 10.57
CA ILE A 53 -17.32 2.56 11.41
C ILE A 53 -16.69 3.89 11.84
N LYS A 54 -16.49 4.84 10.92
CA LYS A 54 -15.98 6.18 11.26
C LYS A 54 -16.86 6.93 12.26
N LYS A 55 -18.19 6.84 12.09
CA LYS A 55 -19.10 7.47 13.06
C LYS A 55 -18.98 6.84 14.43
N LEU A 56 -18.89 5.51 14.51
CA LEU A 56 -18.71 4.78 15.76
C LEU A 56 -17.36 5.10 16.41
N GLY A 57 -16.29 5.24 15.63
CA GLY A 57 -14.94 5.59 16.12
C GLY A 57 -14.85 6.96 16.79
N ARG A 58 -15.83 7.86 16.60
CA ARG A 58 -15.91 9.13 17.32
C ARG A 58 -16.39 8.98 18.76
N GLU A 59 -17.09 7.91 19.08
CA GLU A 59 -17.73 7.68 20.38
C GLU A 59 -17.11 6.49 21.11
N LYS A 60 -16.50 5.56 20.38
CA LYS A 60 -16.01 4.27 20.88
C LYS A 60 -14.62 3.97 20.32
N LEU A 61 -13.87 3.12 21.05
CA LEU A 61 -12.67 2.54 20.44
C LEU A 61 -13.08 1.42 19.47
N VAL A 62 -12.76 1.59 18.21
CA VAL A 62 -13.02 0.56 17.17
C VAL A 62 -11.69 -0.02 16.71
N LEU A 63 -11.51 -1.31 16.92
CA LEU A 63 -10.40 -2.09 16.39
C LEU A 63 -10.91 -2.93 15.21
N MET A 64 -10.34 -2.76 14.04
CA MET A 64 -10.72 -3.55 12.86
C MET A 64 -9.52 -4.22 12.22
N SER A 65 -9.69 -5.46 11.76
CA SER A 65 -8.75 -6.12 10.88
C SER A 65 -9.14 -5.88 9.41
N SER A 66 -8.16 -5.79 8.53
CA SER A 66 -8.35 -5.88 7.08
C SER A 66 -7.04 -6.25 6.40
N HIS A 67 -7.13 -6.98 5.28
CA HIS A 67 -6.01 -7.23 4.37
C HIS A 67 -5.98 -6.24 3.19
N ILE A 68 -6.94 -5.33 3.09
CA ILE A 68 -7.06 -4.33 2.03
C ILE A 68 -6.56 -2.98 2.57
N LEU A 69 -5.32 -2.63 2.28
CA LEU A 69 -4.66 -1.44 2.82
C LEU A 69 -5.37 -0.12 2.45
N GLN A 70 -5.93 -0.04 1.25
CA GLN A 70 -6.72 1.13 0.82
C GLN A 70 -7.96 1.34 1.68
N GLU A 71 -8.60 0.25 2.12
CA GLU A 71 -9.76 0.33 3.02
C GLU A 71 -9.36 0.80 4.42
N ILE A 72 -8.20 0.34 4.90
CA ILE A 72 -7.63 0.78 6.18
C ILE A 72 -7.35 2.28 6.12
N GLN A 73 -6.56 2.76 5.16
CA GLN A 73 -6.22 4.18 5.00
C GLN A 73 -7.45 5.09 4.95
N ALA A 74 -8.49 4.62 4.26
CA ALA A 74 -9.72 5.38 4.12
C ALA A 74 -10.64 5.36 5.35
N THR A 75 -10.35 4.53 6.37
CA THR A 75 -11.31 4.26 7.46
C THR A 75 -10.77 4.59 8.85
N VAL A 76 -9.49 4.34 9.11
CA VAL A 76 -8.91 4.39 10.46
C VAL A 76 -7.98 5.59 10.66
N ASP A 77 -7.82 6.00 11.93
CA ASP A 77 -6.91 7.07 12.32
C ASP A 77 -5.50 6.54 12.66
N ARG A 78 -5.39 5.27 13.07
CA ARG A 78 -4.14 4.61 13.48
C ARG A 78 -4.06 3.20 12.91
N ILE A 79 -2.87 2.81 12.49
CA ILE A 79 -2.58 1.53 11.84
C ILE A 79 -1.53 0.80 12.67
N ILE A 80 -1.79 -0.48 12.95
CA ILE A 80 -0.84 -1.40 13.56
C ILE A 80 -0.58 -2.52 12.55
N ILE A 81 0.68 -2.70 12.16
CA ILE A 81 1.10 -3.79 11.27
C ILE A 81 1.71 -4.89 12.11
N ILE A 82 1.19 -6.11 11.93
CA ILE A 82 1.65 -7.30 12.64
C ILE A 82 2.24 -8.28 11.61
N ASP A 83 3.46 -8.74 11.84
CA ASP A 83 4.12 -9.79 11.08
C ASP A 83 4.72 -10.83 12.04
N LYS A 84 4.49 -12.12 11.76
CA LYS A 84 5.00 -13.25 12.56
C LYS A 84 4.75 -13.09 14.07
N GLY A 85 3.56 -12.53 14.45
CA GLY A 85 3.15 -12.33 15.84
C GLY A 85 3.80 -11.14 16.55
N LYS A 86 4.53 -10.27 15.82
CA LYS A 86 5.16 -9.06 16.38
C LYS A 86 4.59 -7.82 15.71
N ILE A 87 4.46 -6.74 16.49
CA ILE A 87 4.15 -5.43 15.93
C ILE A 87 5.42 -4.92 15.24
N VAL A 88 5.32 -4.71 13.92
CA VAL A 88 6.43 -4.22 13.08
C VAL A 88 6.27 -2.75 12.70
N ALA A 89 5.07 -2.20 12.80
CA ALA A 89 4.82 -0.77 12.66
C ALA A 89 3.56 -0.38 13.44
N ASP A 90 3.54 0.87 13.93
CA ASP A 90 2.42 1.47 14.67
C ASP A 90 2.45 2.99 14.49
N GLY A 91 1.37 3.58 13.96
CA GLY A 91 1.27 5.01 13.71
C GLY A 91 0.09 5.40 12.84
N THR A 92 -0.06 6.68 12.54
CA THR A 92 -0.98 7.16 11.51
C THR A 92 -0.48 6.79 10.11
N SER A 93 -1.33 6.86 9.09
CA SER A 93 -0.93 6.62 7.70
C SER A 93 0.22 7.55 7.29
N GLU A 94 0.13 8.84 7.65
CA GLU A 94 1.14 9.85 7.35
C GLU A 94 2.47 9.57 8.06
N GLU A 95 2.43 9.17 9.33
CA GLU A 95 3.64 8.82 10.10
C GLU A 95 4.34 7.60 9.50
N LEU A 96 3.59 6.56 9.11
CA LEU A 96 4.14 5.36 8.50
C LEU A 96 4.74 5.67 7.11
N ILE A 97 4.06 6.47 6.29
CA ILE A 97 4.58 6.90 4.99
C ILE A 97 5.83 7.77 5.20
N SER A 98 5.81 8.74 6.13
CA SER A 98 6.94 9.62 6.37
C SER A 98 8.17 8.91 6.95
N SER A 99 7.98 7.90 7.78
CA SER A 99 9.08 7.06 8.30
C SER A 99 9.80 6.30 7.18
N ALA A 100 9.11 6.01 6.08
CA ALA A 100 9.65 5.37 4.88
C ALA A 100 10.19 6.37 3.83
N GLN A 101 10.06 7.68 4.07
CA GLN A 101 10.41 8.75 3.09
C GLN A 101 11.92 8.99 2.90
N GLY A 102 12.80 8.25 3.58
CA GLY A 102 14.24 8.35 3.31
C GLY A 102 14.62 7.99 1.86
N VAL A 103 13.76 7.30 1.12
CA VAL A 103 14.01 6.79 -0.23
C VAL A 103 12.76 6.99 -1.09
N LYS A 104 12.90 7.70 -2.21
CA LYS A 104 11.87 7.87 -3.24
C LYS A 104 12.07 6.83 -4.35
N GLN A 105 10.97 6.46 -5.00
CA GLN A 105 10.99 5.63 -6.20
C GLN A 105 10.80 6.49 -7.45
N LEU A 106 11.52 6.14 -8.52
CA LEU A 106 11.38 6.76 -9.83
C LEU A 106 11.18 5.65 -10.85
N HIS A 107 10.06 5.74 -11.57
CA HIS A 107 9.78 4.92 -12.73
C HIS A 107 10.29 5.63 -13.97
N LEU A 108 11.11 4.94 -14.76
CA LEU A 108 11.70 5.42 -15.97
C LEU A 108 11.37 4.46 -17.12
N GLU A 109 10.74 4.94 -18.20
CA GLU A 109 10.57 4.21 -19.44
C GLU A 109 11.46 4.84 -20.51
N ILE A 110 12.32 4.02 -21.15
CA ILE A 110 13.24 4.47 -22.19
C ILE A 110 13.20 3.57 -23.41
N LYS A 111 13.56 4.15 -24.57
CA LYS A 111 13.80 3.45 -25.83
C LYS A 111 15.22 3.67 -26.29
N ASN A 112 15.67 2.84 -27.27
CA ASN A 112 16.98 2.92 -27.88
C ASN A 112 18.14 2.73 -26.89
N ALA A 113 17.91 1.93 -25.84
CA ALA A 113 18.91 1.59 -24.85
C ALA A 113 19.34 0.12 -25.00
N GLU A 114 20.53 -0.19 -24.52
CA GLU A 114 21.02 -1.55 -24.30
C GLU A 114 21.07 -1.83 -22.79
N GLU A 115 20.84 -3.08 -22.40
CA GLU A 115 20.71 -3.45 -20.98
C GLU A 115 22.01 -3.16 -20.20
N ASP A 116 23.17 -3.40 -20.82
CA ASP A 116 24.47 -3.14 -20.21
C ASP A 116 24.67 -1.64 -19.95
N SER A 117 24.27 -0.78 -20.90
CA SER A 117 24.37 0.68 -20.72
C SER A 117 23.43 1.23 -19.65
N ILE A 118 22.30 0.54 -19.40
CA ILE A 118 21.40 0.87 -18.28
C ILE A 118 22.06 0.53 -16.94
N GLN A 119 22.78 -0.59 -16.84
CA GLN A 119 23.51 -0.95 -15.63
C GLN A 119 24.66 0.01 -15.34
N ASP A 120 25.33 0.50 -16.38
CA ASP A 120 26.41 1.49 -16.28
C ASP A 120 25.91 2.87 -15.78
N MET A 121 24.62 3.16 -15.89
CA MET A 121 24.03 4.39 -15.35
C MET A 121 24.32 4.55 -13.85
N LYS A 122 24.41 3.45 -13.08
CA LYS A 122 24.74 3.49 -11.65
C LYS A 122 26.16 4.02 -11.39
N ALA A 123 27.12 3.78 -12.30
CA ALA A 123 28.47 4.32 -12.19
C ALA A 123 28.51 5.82 -12.44
N THR A 124 27.66 6.31 -13.36
CA THR A 124 27.58 7.73 -13.74
C THR A 124 26.71 8.53 -12.75
N ILE A 125 25.65 7.93 -12.21
CA ILE A 125 24.72 8.57 -11.29
C ILE A 125 24.66 7.74 -9.99
N PRO A 126 25.64 7.86 -9.09
CA PRO A 126 25.77 7.00 -7.91
C PRO A 126 24.65 7.20 -6.88
N GLN A 127 23.86 8.25 -7.00
CA GLN A 127 22.70 8.55 -6.14
C GLN A 127 21.46 7.72 -6.46
N VAL A 128 21.43 7.01 -7.59
CA VAL A 128 20.32 6.11 -7.95
C VAL A 128 20.70 4.65 -7.70
N ASN A 129 19.71 3.87 -7.26
CA ASN A 129 19.83 2.43 -7.12
C ASN A 129 18.78 1.74 -8.00
N ILE A 130 19.24 0.94 -8.96
CA ILE A 130 18.37 0.20 -9.87
C ILE A 130 17.77 -0.98 -9.10
N LYS A 131 16.44 -1.05 -9.02
CA LYS A 131 15.70 -2.14 -8.36
C LYS A 131 15.25 -3.21 -9.33
N SER A 132 14.80 -2.80 -10.49
CA SER A 132 14.38 -3.75 -11.53
C SER A 132 14.50 -3.11 -12.91
N ILE A 133 14.85 -3.94 -13.88
CA ILE A 133 14.83 -3.63 -15.30
C ILE A 133 13.91 -4.67 -15.93
N LYS A 134 12.91 -4.22 -16.69
CA LYS A 134 12.05 -5.08 -17.50
C LYS A 134 12.10 -4.61 -18.94
N LYS A 135 12.42 -5.52 -19.84
CA LYS A 135 12.38 -5.27 -21.27
C LYS A 135 11.01 -5.63 -21.82
N ASP A 136 10.42 -4.73 -22.56
CA ASP A 136 9.15 -4.93 -23.25
C ASP A 136 9.32 -4.47 -24.71
N GLU A 137 9.42 -5.43 -25.64
CA GLU A 137 9.74 -5.21 -27.06
C GLU A 137 10.95 -4.30 -27.27
N ASN A 138 10.72 -3.02 -27.57
CA ASN A 138 11.76 -2.00 -27.83
C ASN A 138 11.85 -0.95 -26.72
N ARG A 139 11.36 -1.25 -25.51
CA ARG A 139 11.35 -0.36 -24.35
C ARG A 139 11.95 -1.05 -23.14
N PHE A 140 12.54 -0.26 -22.26
CA PHE A 140 12.94 -0.70 -20.95
C PHE A 140 12.14 0.07 -19.90
N ASN A 141 11.50 -0.68 -19.01
CA ASN A 141 10.84 -0.17 -17.81
C ASN A 141 11.77 -0.38 -16.62
N ILE A 142 12.26 0.70 -16.04
CA ILE A 142 13.27 0.70 -15.00
C ILE A 142 12.68 1.31 -13.74
N ASN A 143 12.76 0.59 -12.62
CA ASN A 143 12.43 1.13 -11.32
C ASN A 143 13.71 1.47 -10.57
N LEU A 144 13.84 2.72 -10.18
CA LEU A 144 14.97 3.30 -9.49
C LEU A 144 14.57 3.73 -8.08
N GLU A 145 15.50 3.65 -7.14
CA GLU A 145 15.39 4.28 -5.82
C GLU A 145 16.49 5.31 -5.62
N TYR A 146 16.16 6.41 -4.94
CA TYR A 146 17.11 7.46 -4.59
C TYR A 146 16.73 8.12 -3.26
N LYS A 147 17.70 8.75 -2.59
CA LYS A 147 17.45 9.46 -1.33
C LYS A 147 16.58 10.68 -1.57
N SER A 148 15.56 10.91 -0.73
CA SER A 148 14.64 12.03 -0.89
C SER A 148 15.31 13.42 -0.81
N SER A 149 16.52 13.51 -0.28
CA SER A 149 17.32 14.73 -0.22
C SER A 149 17.96 15.13 -1.56
N THR A 150 17.93 14.26 -2.58
CA THR A 150 18.52 14.48 -3.90
C THR A 150 17.46 14.25 -4.97
N ASP A 151 17.48 15.05 -6.03
CA ASP A 151 16.63 14.85 -7.19
C ASP A 151 17.49 14.47 -8.40
N PRO A 152 17.53 13.17 -8.80
CA PRO A 152 18.39 12.69 -9.86
C PRO A 152 17.83 12.90 -11.26
N ARG A 153 16.65 13.51 -11.42
CA ARG A 153 15.95 13.57 -12.72
C ARG A 153 16.73 14.32 -13.78
N GLU A 154 17.41 15.41 -13.42
CA GLU A 154 18.24 16.17 -14.34
C GLU A 154 19.47 15.35 -14.79
N ASP A 155 20.13 14.66 -13.87
CA ASP A 155 21.29 13.80 -14.18
C ASP A 155 20.89 12.63 -15.07
N ILE A 156 19.72 12.00 -14.79
CA ILE A 156 19.16 10.93 -15.62
C ILE A 156 18.83 11.44 -17.02
N PHE A 157 18.24 12.63 -17.13
CA PHE A 157 17.94 13.23 -18.43
C PHE A 157 19.22 13.49 -19.24
N ASN A 158 20.21 14.10 -18.63
CA ASN A 158 21.49 14.40 -19.28
C ASN A 158 22.23 13.13 -19.70
N HIS A 159 22.20 12.10 -18.85
CA HIS A 159 22.74 10.79 -19.18
C HIS A 159 22.03 10.15 -20.38
N ALA A 160 20.69 10.16 -20.39
CA ALA A 160 19.90 9.64 -21.50
C ALA A 160 20.22 10.35 -22.82
N VAL A 161 20.37 11.68 -22.79
CA VAL A 161 20.80 12.47 -23.97
C VAL A 161 22.17 12.03 -24.45
N SER A 162 23.16 11.86 -23.55
CA SER A 162 24.49 11.41 -23.90
C SER A 162 24.56 10.02 -24.54
N GLN A 163 23.63 9.14 -24.13
CA GLN A 163 23.51 7.77 -24.63
C GLN A 163 22.55 7.65 -25.83
N SER A 164 21.98 8.76 -26.31
CA SER A 164 20.95 8.78 -27.36
C SER A 164 19.69 7.97 -27.02
N TRP A 165 19.39 7.85 -25.76
CA TRP A 165 18.14 7.22 -25.29
C TRP A 165 16.96 8.19 -25.47
N VAL A 166 15.78 7.63 -25.67
CA VAL A 166 14.53 8.40 -25.68
C VAL A 166 13.75 8.08 -24.41
N ILE A 167 13.60 9.06 -23.53
CA ILE A 167 12.77 8.93 -22.35
C ILE A 167 11.30 9.09 -22.79
N THR A 168 10.48 8.09 -22.54
CA THR A 168 9.03 8.11 -22.83
C THR A 168 8.19 8.33 -21.59
N GLU A 169 8.70 7.95 -20.40
CA GLU A 169 8.12 8.29 -19.12
C GLU A 169 9.21 8.47 -18.05
N MET A 170 9.05 9.49 -17.21
CA MET A 170 9.86 9.69 -16.00
C MET A 170 8.94 10.18 -14.88
N ARG A 171 8.57 9.29 -13.96
CA ARG A 171 7.61 9.57 -12.91
C ARG A 171 8.17 9.22 -11.54
N VAL A 172 8.17 10.20 -10.65
CA VAL A 172 8.44 9.97 -9.24
C VAL A 172 7.19 9.37 -8.60
N SER A 173 7.36 8.25 -7.93
CA SER A 173 6.33 7.62 -7.11
C SER A 173 6.71 7.77 -5.65
N GLU A 174 5.81 8.32 -4.87
CA GLU A 174 5.94 8.26 -3.42
C GLU A 174 5.59 6.85 -2.97
N LYS A 175 6.32 6.33 -1.99
CA LYS A 175 5.98 5.04 -1.39
C LYS A 175 4.57 5.14 -0.81
N ASN A 176 3.73 4.21 -1.19
CA ASN A 176 2.41 4.05 -0.61
C ASN A 176 2.46 3.07 0.59
N LEU A 177 1.35 2.94 1.29
CA LEU A 177 1.28 2.05 2.45
C LEU A 177 1.49 0.57 2.05
N GLU A 178 1.12 0.17 0.81
CA GLU A 178 1.35 -1.17 0.27
C GLU A 178 2.85 -1.48 0.13
N ASP A 179 3.63 -0.51 -0.34
CA ASP A 179 5.09 -0.66 -0.46
C ASP A 179 5.75 -0.81 0.91
N ILE A 180 5.27 -0.04 1.88
CA ILE A 180 5.75 -0.09 3.27
C ILE A 180 5.42 -1.45 3.87
N PHE A 181 4.17 -1.88 3.75
CA PHE A 181 3.72 -3.18 4.24
C PHE A 181 4.57 -4.32 3.65
N ARG A 182 4.75 -4.32 2.33
CA ARG A 182 5.56 -5.32 1.62
C ARG A 182 7.01 -5.33 2.10
N ASN A 183 7.61 -4.15 2.30
CA ASN A 183 9.00 -4.06 2.78
C ASN A 183 9.13 -4.58 4.22
N LEU A 184 8.18 -4.26 5.10
CA LEU A 184 8.21 -4.71 6.49
C LEU A 184 7.98 -6.22 6.64
N THR A 185 7.18 -6.82 5.76
CA THR A 185 6.87 -8.26 5.81
C THR A 185 7.88 -9.11 5.03
N ASN A 186 8.53 -8.61 3.96
CA ASN A 186 9.54 -9.34 3.19
C ASN A 186 10.93 -9.36 3.83
N THR A 187 11.30 -8.34 4.62
CA THR A 187 12.60 -8.30 5.33
C THR A 187 12.73 -9.39 6.39
N SER A 188 11.64 -10.09 6.71
CA SER A 188 11.64 -11.18 7.69
C SER A 188 12.09 -12.53 7.13
N ASP A 189 12.29 -12.69 5.82
CA ASP A 189 12.67 -13.98 5.20
C ASP A 189 14.17 -14.13 4.94
N GLU A 190 14.99 -13.08 5.08
CA GLU A 190 16.45 -13.17 4.83
C GLU A 190 17.27 -13.59 6.07
N GLY A 191 16.65 -14.06 7.15
CA GLY A 191 17.30 -14.24 8.44
C GLY A 191 17.26 -15.64 9.07
N VAL A 192 17.06 -16.73 8.31
CA VAL A 192 17.22 -18.09 8.87
C VAL A 192 18.21 -18.89 8.01
N PRO A 193 19.48 -19.07 8.45
CA PRO A 193 20.31 -20.12 7.89
C PRO A 193 19.67 -21.47 8.28
N ASN A 194 19.39 -22.32 7.29
CA ASN A 194 19.05 -23.71 7.53
C ASN A 194 20.23 -24.38 8.23
N GLU A 195 20.00 -24.78 9.47
CA GLU A 195 20.79 -25.85 10.13
C GLU A 195 20.18 -27.22 9.83
#